data_2d2653c3d051243124e713acc4648d7d
#
_entry.id   2d2653c3d051243124e713acc4648d7d
#
_cell.length_a   1.000
_cell.length_b   1.000
_cell.length_c   1.000
_cell.angle_alpha   90.00
_cell.angle_beta   90.00
_cell.angle_gamma   90.00
#
_symmetry.space_group_name_H-M   'P 1'
#
loop_
_entity.id
_entity.type
_entity.pdbx_description
1 polymer ?
#
loop_
_entity_poly.entity_id
_entity_poly.type
_entity_poly.pdbx_seq_one_letter_code
_entity_poly.pdbx_strand_id
1 'polypeptide(L)'
;MRVYLLRFIAQLLCFYIPDINTPILLLSGSHGTSKTTTARKIKSLVDPAVVDVISVPSKEDDFAAALSNNYLVVFDNSDKINRKASDLLAIACTGGYTSKRMLYSDNNLVSISLKAKMIITGIGDIVSKPDLAERCNPIYLVTISDRKTEAMIWQEFNNIKPKLLGSIFNTIKTGLLYLNEFSHIENAPRMADFVQYGAAFNKAMGLDPQAFITEYSNGNAEIVQGCDSSDTLFALLLRFLGNRNGSWRGTARNLLYDLEQYAKSAGIAFDLPLSESSLSRKLNSERNALNSLGILFEKHKGSKREIILSMADSRPTPIPKRIKVEGSDLPFDEQFELDTKEF
;
A
#
# COMPACT_ATOMS: atom_id res chain seq x y z
N MET A 1 7.43 21.82 4.09
CA MET A 1 6.54 22.21 2.99
C MET A 1 7.12 21.93 1.59
N ARG A 2 8.45 21.91 1.39
CA ARG A 2 9.05 21.59 0.08
C ARG A 2 9.00 20.11 -0.32
N VAL A 3 8.99 19.19 0.63
CA VAL A 3 9.16 17.74 0.44
C VAL A 3 8.05 17.10 -0.43
N TYR A 4 6.83 17.60 -0.40
CA TYR A 4 5.72 17.02 -1.19
C TYR A 4 5.43 17.79 -2.50
N LEU A 5 6.09 18.93 -2.71
CA LEU A 5 5.75 19.82 -3.83
C LEU A 5 6.09 19.20 -5.19
N LEU A 6 7.25 18.54 -5.30
CA LEU A 6 7.70 17.91 -6.54
C LEU A 6 6.73 16.81 -6.98
N ARG A 7 6.32 15.96 -6.04
CA ARG A 7 5.36 14.87 -6.28
C ARG A 7 3.95 15.38 -6.59
N PHE A 8 3.50 16.42 -5.88
CA PHE A 8 2.19 17.03 -6.10
C PHE A 8 2.08 17.64 -7.49
N ILE A 9 3.09 18.42 -7.91
CA ILE A 9 3.11 19.04 -9.23
C ILE A 9 3.19 17.98 -10.33
N ALA A 10 4.08 16.99 -10.18
CA ALA A 10 4.18 15.87 -11.11
C ALA A 10 2.82 15.15 -11.27
N GLN A 11 2.13 14.90 -10.15
CA GLN A 11 0.81 14.25 -10.16
C GLN A 11 -0.23 15.09 -10.93
N LEU A 12 -0.27 16.39 -10.66
CA LEU A 12 -1.20 17.30 -11.35
C LEU A 12 -0.95 17.33 -12.85
N LEU A 13 0.31 17.39 -13.29
CA LEU A 13 0.67 17.40 -14.71
C LEU A 13 0.37 16.04 -15.38
N CYS A 14 0.68 14.93 -14.70
CA CYS A 14 0.40 13.59 -15.21
C CYS A 14 -1.11 13.28 -15.33
N PHE A 15 -1.96 13.97 -14.60
CA PHE A 15 -3.41 13.83 -14.79
C PHE A 15 -3.88 14.31 -16.17
N TYR A 16 -3.14 15.18 -16.86
CA TYR A 16 -3.45 15.61 -18.22
C TYR A 16 -2.93 14.65 -19.30
N ILE A 17 -2.21 13.59 -18.94
CA ILE A 17 -1.71 12.60 -19.90
C ILE A 17 -2.61 11.35 -19.82
N PRO A 18 -3.49 11.13 -20.80
CA PRO A 18 -4.52 10.09 -20.69
C PRO A 18 -3.96 8.67 -20.71
N ASP A 19 -2.94 8.44 -21.54
CA ASP A 19 -2.50 7.07 -21.89
C ASP A 19 -1.55 6.42 -20.87
N ILE A 20 -1.03 7.20 -19.91
CA ILE A 20 -0.14 6.67 -18.89
C ILE A 20 -0.90 6.17 -17.65
N ASN A 21 -0.31 5.20 -16.99
CA ASN A 21 -0.74 4.79 -15.67
C ASN A 21 -0.25 5.80 -14.63
N THR A 22 -1.17 6.33 -13.84
CA THR A 22 -0.84 7.29 -12.78
C THR A 22 -1.19 6.72 -11.42
N PRO A 23 -0.37 6.96 -10.38
CA PRO A 23 -0.73 6.56 -9.04
C PRO A 23 -1.98 7.29 -8.56
N ILE A 24 -2.67 6.73 -7.58
CA ILE A 24 -3.74 7.38 -6.85
C ILE A 24 -3.13 8.52 -6.03
N LEU A 25 -3.61 9.74 -6.20
CA LEU A 25 -3.23 10.83 -5.32
C LEU A 25 -3.95 10.66 -3.98
N LEU A 26 -3.18 10.36 -2.94
CA LEU A 26 -3.70 10.15 -1.59
C LEU A 26 -3.47 11.43 -0.77
N LEU A 27 -4.52 12.20 -0.53
CA LEU A 27 -4.47 13.42 0.28
C LEU A 27 -4.85 13.09 1.72
N SER A 28 -3.87 12.99 2.60
CA SER A 28 -4.03 12.68 4.01
C SER A 28 -3.76 13.89 4.90
N GLY A 29 -4.29 13.90 6.11
CA GLY A 29 -4.07 14.96 7.09
C GLY A 29 -5.19 15.00 8.13
N SER A 30 -4.97 15.71 9.23
CA SER A 30 -5.96 15.92 10.28
C SER A 30 -7.19 16.71 9.80
N HIS A 31 -8.16 16.93 10.68
CA HIS A 31 -9.30 17.79 10.38
C HIS A 31 -8.84 19.24 10.08
N GLY A 32 -9.49 19.91 9.13
CA GLY A 32 -9.21 21.31 8.80
C GLY A 32 -7.94 21.55 7.98
N THR A 33 -7.42 20.54 7.26
CA THR A 33 -6.25 20.64 6.38
C THR A 33 -6.63 20.91 4.91
N SER A 34 -7.91 21.20 4.61
CA SER A 34 -8.44 21.51 3.27
C SER A 34 -8.25 20.41 2.22
N LYS A 35 -8.28 19.12 2.62
CA LYS A 35 -8.18 17.96 1.71
C LYS A 35 -9.23 18.01 0.60
N THR A 36 -10.50 18.08 1.00
CA THR A 36 -11.64 18.15 0.08
C THR A 36 -11.56 19.35 -0.86
N THR A 37 -11.24 20.54 -0.33
CA THR A 37 -11.09 21.75 -1.13
C THR A 37 -9.97 21.64 -2.16
N THR A 38 -8.84 21.04 -1.77
CA THR A 38 -7.71 20.79 -2.68
C THR A 38 -8.11 19.80 -3.77
N ALA A 39 -8.78 18.71 -3.43
CA ALA A 39 -9.24 17.70 -4.37
C ALA A 39 -10.27 18.31 -5.38
N ARG A 40 -11.21 19.12 -4.90
CA ARG A 40 -12.18 19.84 -5.75
C ARG A 40 -11.50 20.81 -6.71
N LYS A 41 -10.49 21.55 -6.27
CA LYS A 41 -9.71 22.44 -7.15
C LYS A 41 -8.99 21.65 -8.25
N ILE A 42 -8.37 20.49 -7.91
CA ILE A 42 -7.74 19.64 -8.91
C ILE A 42 -8.78 19.09 -9.88
N LYS A 43 -9.92 18.58 -9.39
CA LYS A 43 -11.02 18.11 -10.23
C LYS A 43 -11.49 19.20 -11.18
N SER A 44 -11.68 20.43 -10.69
CA SER A 44 -12.09 21.59 -11.50
C SER A 44 -11.06 21.98 -12.56
N LEU A 45 -9.77 21.71 -12.36
CA LEU A 45 -8.72 21.96 -13.36
C LEU A 45 -8.70 20.87 -14.44
N VAL A 46 -8.73 19.61 -14.01
CA VAL A 46 -8.43 18.45 -14.87
C VAL A 46 -9.69 17.92 -15.58
N ASP A 47 -10.77 17.77 -14.82
CA ASP A 47 -12.02 17.15 -15.30
C ASP A 47 -13.22 17.81 -14.60
N PRO A 48 -13.58 19.04 -15.01
CA PRO A 48 -14.69 19.79 -14.41
C PRO A 48 -16.02 19.06 -14.65
N ALA A 49 -16.71 18.74 -13.55
CA ALA A 49 -18.00 18.04 -13.57
C ALA A 49 -18.95 18.65 -12.54
N VAL A 50 -20.27 18.44 -12.73
CA VAL A 50 -21.31 18.89 -11.79
C VAL A 50 -21.14 18.18 -10.43
N VAL A 51 -20.85 16.89 -10.45
CA VAL A 51 -20.49 16.12 -9.25
C VAL A 51 -18.97 16.08 -9.19
N ASP A 52 -18.40 16.82 -8.25
CA ASP A 52 -16.96 16.99 -8.13
C ASP A 52 -16.30 15.97 -7.19
N VAL A 53 -17.02 15.52 -6.15
CA VAL A 53 -16.54 14.52 -5.18
C VAL A 53 -17.67 13.53 -4.86
N ILE A 54 -17.28 12.29 -4.57
CA ILE A 54 -18.20 11.22 -4.14
C ILE A 54 -17.60 10.48 -2.95
N SER A 55 -18.43 9.85 -2.11
CA SER A 55 -17.97 8.90 -1.12
C SER A 55 -17.55 7.59 -1.79
N VAL A 56 -16.63 6.83 -1.16
CA VAL A 56 -16.28 5.49 -1.64
C VAL A 56 -17.52 4.59 -1.64
N PRO A 57 -17.96 4.08 -2.81
CA PRO A 57 -19.14 3.22 -2.88
C PRO A 57 -18.93 1.91 -2.12
N SER A 58 -19.98 1.39 -1.49
CA SER A 58 -19.95 0.11 -0.81
C SER A 58 -20.17 -1.09 -1.74
N LYS A 59 -20.85 -0.87 -2.88
CA LYS A 59 -21.16 -1.88 -3.88
C LYS A 59 -20.15 -1.83 -5.03
N GLU A 60 -19.74 -2.99 -5.53
CA GLU A 60 -18.80 -3.10 -6.66
C GLU A 60 -19.34 -2.47 -7.94
N ASP A 61 -20.65 -2.61 -8.20
CA ASP A 61 -21.31 -2.03 -9.39
C ASP A 61 -21.28 -0.52 -9.39
N ASP A 62 -21.58 0.10 -8.25
CA ASP A 62 -21.54 1.56 -8.11
C ASP A 62 -20.10 2.09 -8.22
N PHE A 63 -19.16 1.30 -7.72
CA PHE A 63 -17.73 1.59 -7.81
C PHE A 63 -17.25 1.54 -9.28
N ALA A 64 -17.61 0.46 -9.99
CA ALA A 64 -17.28 0.31 -11.40
C ALA A 64 -17.93 1.43 -12.25
N ALA A 65 -19.18 1.82 -11.96
CA ALA A 65 -19.85 2.93 -12.62
C ALA A 65 -19.13 4.27 -12.37
N ALA A 66 -18.68 4.53 -11.13
CA ALA A 66 -17.94 5.74 -10.83
C ALA A 66 -16.62 5.82 -11.61
N LEU A 67 -15.89 4.72 -11.70
CA LEU A 67 -14.62 4.64 -12.43
C LEU A 67 -14.79 4.74 -13.95
N SER A 68 -15.81 4.09 -14.51
CA SER A 68 -16.02 4.05 -15.96
C SER A 68 -16.58 5.34 -16.55
N ASN A 69 -17.27 6.17 -15.75
CA ASN A 69 -17.95 7.38 -16.23
C ASN A 69 -17.20 8.68 -15.94
N ASN A 70 -16.02 8.63 -15.33
CA ASN A 70 -15.22 9.80 -15.01
C ASN A 70 -13.79 9.64 -15.50
N TYR A 71 -13.22 10.70 -16.02
CA TYR A 71 -11.78 10.75 -16.30
C TYR A 71 -10.96 10.83 -15.02
N LEU A 72 -11.37 11.70 -14.10
CA LEU A 72 -10.78 11.84 -12.76
C LEU A 72 -11.87 11.63 -11.70
N VAL A 73 -11.74 10.61 -10.90
CA VAL A 73 -12.64 10.32 -9.77
C VAL A 73 -12.04 10.86 -8.47
N VAL A 74 -12.84 11.56 -7.68
CA VAL A 74 -12.45 12.01 -6.34
C VAL A 74 -13.30 11.30 -5.30
N PHE A 75 -12.68 10.39 -4.54
CA PHE A 75 -13.28 9.75 -3.37
C PHE A 75 -12.93 10.56 -2.13
N ASP A 76 -13.96 11.18 -1.52
CA ASP A 76 -13.76 12.05 -0.37
C ASP A 76 -14.14 11.39 0.94
N ASN A 77 -13.45 11.82 2.00
CA ASN A 77 -13.69 11.40 3.38
C ASN A 77 -13.65 9.88 3.59
N SER A 78 -12.60 9.25 3.09
CA SER A 78 -12.38 7.80 3.25
C SER A 78 -11.67 7.52 4.56
N ASP A 79 -12.26 6.68 5.41
CA ASP A 79 -11.61 6.24 6.67
C ASP A 79 -10.66 5.08 6.39
N LYS A 80 -11.19 3.98 5.86
CA LYS A 80 -10.42 2.79 5.48
C LYS A 80 -11.00 2.13 4.24
N ILE A 81 -10.16 1.85 3.27
CA ILE A 81 -10.56 1.15 2.05
C ILE A 81 -10.63 -0.35 2.35
N ASN A 82 -11.80 -0.95 2.13
CA ASN A 82 -11.99 -2.37 2.30
C ASN A 82 -11.24 -3.19 1.22
N ARG A 83 -11.10 -4.50 1.46
CA ARG A 83 -10.31 -5.39 0.60
C ARG A 83 -10.78 -5.41 -0.86
N LYS A 84 -12.08 -5.45 -1.10
CA LYS A 84 -12.66 -5.49 -2.45
C LYS A 84 -12.46 -4.17 -3.20
N ALA A 85 -12.71 -3.04 -2.54
CA ALA A 85 -12.44 -1.72 -3.10
C ALA A 85 -10.96 -1.52 -3.42
N SER A 86 -10.05 -2.03 -2.57
CA SER A 86 -8.61 -2.00 -2.84
C SER A 86 -8.25 -2.73 -4.14
N ASP A 87 -8.87 -3.89 -4.40
CA ASP A 87 -8.62 -4.67 -5.62
C ASP A 87 -9.12 -3.92 -6.87
N LEU A 88 -10.32 -3.32 -6.82
CA LEU A 88 -10.86 -2.53 -7.91
C LEU A 88 -10.03 -1.26 -8.20
N LEU A 89 -9.59 -0.56 -7.16
CA LEU A 89 -8.70 0.60 -7.29
C LEU A 89 -7.36 0.23 -7.90
N ALA A 90 -6.77 -0.88 -7.49
CA ALA A 90 -5.52 -1.38 -8.05
C ALA A 90 -5.64 -1.73 -9.54
N ILE A 91 -6.77 -2.34 -9.94
CA ILE A 91 -7.10 -2.61 -11.34
C ILE A 91 -7.29 -1.29 -12.12
N ALA A 92 -8.01 -0.33 -11.56
CA ALA A 92 -8.30 0.94 -12.21
C ALA A 92 -7.05 1.79 -12.49
N CYS A 93 -6.04 1.72 -11.61
CA CYS A 93 -4.75 2.40 -11.80
C CYS A 93 -4.02 1.95 -13.07
N THR A 94 -4.11 0.66 -13.42
CA THR A 94 -3.34 0.06 -14.51
C THR A 94 -4.17 -0.18 -15.77
N GLY A 95 -5.47 0.09 -15.72
CA GLY A 95 -6.38 -0.10 -16.84
C GLY A 95 -6.79 -1.55 -17.01
N GLY A 96 -7.77 -1.99 -16.22
CA GLY A 96 -8.38 -3.31 -16.36
C GLY A 96 -9.86 -3.22 -16.71
N TYR A 97 -10.49 -4.38 -16.80
CA TYR A 97 -11.90 -4.51 -17.09
C TYR A 97 -12.57 -5.34 -16.00
N THR A 98 -13.81 -4.99 -15.68
CA THR A 98 -14.71 -5.89 -14.95
C THR A 98 -15.79 -6.37 -15.90
N SER A 99 -16.27 -7.60 -15.72
CA SER A 99 -17.33 -8.17 -16.56
C SER A 99 -18.60 -8.33 -15.75
N LYS A 100 -19.71 -7.86 -16.31
CA LYS A 100 -21.03 -7.98 -15.72
C LYS A 100 -21.98 -8.67 -16.68
N ARG A 101 -22.86 -9.55 -16.15
CA ARG A 101 -23.93 -10.14 -16.94
C ARG A 101 -24.92 -9.05 -17.37
N MET A 102 -25.28 -9.06 -18.64
CA MET A 102 -26.31 -8.18 -19.15
C MET A 102 -27.67 -8.58 -18.56
N LEU A 103 -28.42 -7.60 -18.07
CA LEU A 103 -29.79 -7.87 -17.60
C LEU A 103 -30.64 -8.38 -18.76
N TYR A 104 -31.45 -9.42 -18.49
CA TYR A 104 -32.35 -10.05 -19.47
C TYR A 104 -31.65 -10.82 -20.61
N SER A 105 -30.39 -11.25 -20.43
CA SER A 105 -29.74 -12.16 -21.38
C SER A 105 -29.01 -13.27 -20.63
N ASP A 106 -29.16 -14.52 -21.09
CA ASP A 106 -28.60 -15.69 -20.37
C ASP A 106 -27.07 -15.82 -20.52
N ASN A 107 -26.49 -15.30 -21.62
CA ASN A 107 -25.07 -15.55 -21.93
C ASN A 107 -24.24 -14.32 -22.32
N ASN A 108 -24.80 -13.10 -22.28
CA ASN A 108 -24.04 -11.92 -22.71
C ASN A 108 -23.33 -11.23 -21.53
N LEU A 109 -22.02 -11.08 -21.65
CA LEU A 109 -21.19 -10.33 -20.73
C LEU A 109 -20.89 -8.94 -21.31
N VAL A 110 -21.06 -7.91 -20.48
CA VAL A 110 -20.59 -6.54 -20.80
C VAL A 110 -19.28 -6.34 -20.03
N SER A 111 -18.22 -6.01 -20.79
CA SER A 111 -16.94 -5.62 -20.22
C SER A 111 -16.92 -4.10 -20.00
N ILE A 112 -16.69 -3.70 -18.76
CA ILE A 112 -16.62 -2.32 -18.33
C ILE A 112 -15.16 -1.96 -18.08
N SER A 113 -14.63 -0.94 -18.76
CA SER A 113 -13.29 -0.41 -18.52
C SER A 113 -13.28 0.34 -17.19
N LEU A 114 -12.28 0.06 -16.35
CA LEU A 114 -12.13 0.69 -15.04
C LEU A 114 -11.02 1.76 -15.02
N LYS A 115 -10.34 2.00 -16.17
CA LYS A 115 -9.22 2.96 -16.21
C LYS A 115 -9.70 4.37 -15.88
N ALA A 116 -9.28 4.91 -14.75
CA ALA A 116 -9.56 6.27 -14.30
C ALA A 116 -8.35 6.84 -13.55
N LYS A 117 -8.21 8.16 -13.62
CA LYS A 117 -7.35 8.92 -12.69
C LYS A 117 -8.08 9.05 -11.36
N MET A 118 -7.36 9.00 -10.23
CA MET A 118 -8.03 8.94 -8.93
C MET A 118 -7.36 9.82 -7.88
N ILE A 119 -8.21 10.46 -7.08
CA ILE A 119 -7.83 11.15 -5.84
C ILE A 119 -8.62 10.52 -4.70
N ILE A 120 -7.98 10.24 -3.60
CA ILE A 120 -8.62 9.78 -2.37
C ILE A 120 -8.24 10.72 -1.24
N THR A 121 -9.22 11.22 -0.48
CA THR A 121 -8.97 12.02 0.71
C THR A 121 -9.41 11.28 1.97
N GLY A 122 -8.69 11.47 3.06
CA GLY A 122 -9.08 10.88 4.34
C GLY A 122 -8.12 11.21 5.49
N ILE A 123 -8.32 10.52 6.60
CA ILE A 123 -7.55 10.71 7.85
C ILE A 123 -6.89 9.39 8.23
N GLY A 124 -5.61 9.43 8.60
CA GLY A 124 -4.88 8.24 9.03
C GLY A 124 -4.54 7.29 7.89
N ASP A 125 -4.46 5.99 8.21
CA ASP A 125 -4.03 4.93 7.29
C ASP A 125 -5.21 4.43 6.43
N ILE A 126 -5.49 5.15 5.35
CA ILE A 126 -6.60 4.86 4.43
C ILE A 126 -6.37 3.55 3.67
N VAL A 127 -5.12 3.32 3.26
CA VAL A 127 -4.71 2.14 2.48
C VAL A 127 -4.10 1.10 3.40
N SER A 128 -4.60 -0.13 3.35
CA SER A 128 -4.15 -1.24 4.19
C SER A 128 -3.55 -2.42 3.40
N LYS A 129 -3.65 -2.40 2.05
CA LYS A 129 -3.06 -3.44 1.19
C LYS A 129 -1.77 -2.93 0.56
N PRO A 130 -0.64 -3.65 0.69
CA PRO A 130 0.64 -3.28 0.06
C PRO A 130 0.53 -3.09 -1.46
N ASP A 131 -0.20 -3.97 -2.15
CA ASP A 131 -0.40 -3.89 -3.61
C ASP A 131 -1.07 -2.57 -4.07
N LEU A 132 -2.02 -2.04 -3.29
CA LEU A 132 -2.62 -0.73 -3.53
C LEU A 132 -1.67 0.40 -3.10
N ALA A 133 -0.96 0.23 -1.99
CA ALA A 133 -0.01 1.21 -1.48
C ALA A 133 1.09 1.53 -2.48
N GLU A 134 1.64 0.52 -3.17
CA GLU A 134 2.62 0.68 -4.25
C GLU A 134 2.09 1.51 -5.44
N ARG A 135 0.78 1.66 -5.57
CA ARG A 135 0.10 2.45 -6.61
C ARG A 135 -0.41 3.80 -6.10
N CYS A 136 0.03 4.23 -4.94
CA CYS A 136 -0.37 5.51 -4.35
C CYS A 136 0.76 6.54 -4.37
N ASN A 137 0.37 7.81 -4.44
CA ASN A 137 1.25 8.95 -4.21
C ASN A 137 0.73 9.71 -2.97
N PRO A 138 1.32 9.49 -1.79
CA PRO A 138 0.84 10.11 -0.55
C PRO A 138 1.30 11.55 -0.44
N ILE A 139 0.37 12.43 -0.13
CA ILE A 139 0.61 13.83 0.17
C ILE A 139 -0.04 14.16 1.52
N TYR A 140 0.75 14.54 2.49
CA TYR A 140 0.26 14.91 3.82
C TYR A 140 0.05 16.41 3.90
N LEU A 141 -1.20 16.83 4.11
CA LEU A 141 -1.59 18.22 4.26
C LEU A 141 -1.52 18.65 5.72
N VAL A 142 -0.97 19.83 5.94
CA VAL A 142 -0.88 20.45 7.28
C VAL A 142 -2.11 21.30 7.58
N THR A 143 -2.41 21.46 8.86
CA THR A 143 -3.52 22.31 9.31
C THR A 143 -3.29 23.77 8.92
N ILE A 144 -4.33 24.41 8.42
CA ILE A 144 -4.31 25.82 8.02
C ILE A 144 -4.69 26.65 9.25
N SER A 145 -3.83 27.60 9.62
CA SER A 145 -4.04 28.50 10.75
C SER A 145 -5.01 29.63 10.39
N ASP A 146 -4.87 30.20 9.20
CA ASP A 146 -5.70 31.30 8.70
C ASP A 146 -6.80 30.76 7.77
N ARG A 147 -8.03 30.72 8.28
CA ARG A 147 -9.18 30.16 7.55
C ARG A 147 -9.93 31.26 6.80
N LYS A 148 -10.05 31.10 5.50
CA LYS A 148 -10.89 31.93 4.62
C LYS A 148 -12.27 31.30 4.46
N THR A 149 -13.26 32.12 4.11
CA THR A 149 -14.59 31.62 3.69
C THR A 149 -14.48 30.83 2.38
N GLU A 150 -15.38 29.90 2.16
CA GLU A 150 -15.40 29.11 0.90
C GLU A 150 -15.52 30.02 -0.33
N ALA A 151 -16.35 31.04 -0.27
CA ALA A 151 -16.51 32.03 -1.35
C ALA A 151 -15.19 32.72 -1.70
N MET A 152 -14.43 33.17 -0.71
CA MET A 152 -13.10 33.80 -0.93
C MET A 152 -12.12 32.83 -1.55
N ILE A 153 -12.09 31.57 -1.08
CA ILE A 153 -11.21 30.53 -1.59
C ILE A 153 -11.48 30.27 -3.07
N TRP A 154 -12.75 30.16 -3.46
CA TRP A 154 -13.14 29.94 -4.85
C TRP A 154 -12.93 31.16 -5.73
N GLN A 155 -13.20 32.37 -5.23
CA GLN A 155 -12.92 33.61 -5.95
C GLN A 155 -11.42 33.72 -6.26
N GLU A 156 -10.55 33.58 -5.28
CA GLU A 156 -9.09 33.61 -5.50
C GLU A 156 -8.64 32.54 -6.48
N PHE A 157 -9.15 31.32 -6.36
CA PHE A 157 -8.81 30.23 -7.26
C PHE A 157 -9.26 30.51 -8.70
N ASN A 158 -10.49 30.97 -8.90
CA ASN A 158 -11.04 31.27 -10.23
C ASN A 158 -10.27 32.41 -10.92
N ASN A 159 -9.79 33.40 -10.17
CA ASN A 159 -8.98 34.49 -10.71
C ASN A 159 -7.61 33.99 -11.23
N ILE A 160 -7.00 32.98 -10.62
CA ILE A 160 -5.71 32.45 -11.06
C ILE A 160 -5.82 31.25 -12.01
N LYS A 161 -6.99 30.59 -12.06
CA LYS A 161 -7.21 29.35 -12.82
C LYS A 161 -6.77 29.46 -14.30
N PRO A 162 -7.06 30.51 -15.07
CA PRO A 162 -6.61 30.61 -16.46
C PRO A 162 -5.06 30.64 -16.58
N LYS A 163 -4.39 31.38 -15.71
CA LYS A 163 -2.93 31.47 -15.69
C LYS A 163 -2.30 30.13 -15.29
N LEU A 164 -2.91 29.45 -14.32
CA LEU A 164 -2.49 28.14 -13.86
C LEU A 164 -2.60 27.09 -14.98
N LEU A 165 -3.72 27.08 -15.74
CA LEU A 165 -3.89 26.20 -16.89
C LEU A 165 -2.86 26.48 -17.99
N GLY A 166 -2.60 27.75 -18.30
CA GLY A 166 -1.54 28.13 -19.25
C GLY A 166 -0.16 27.64 -18.83
N SER A 167 0.17 27.76 -17.54
CA SER A 167 1.42 27.27 -16.98
C SER A 167 1.52 25.73 -17.04
N ILE A 168 0.42 25.03 -16.71
CA ILE A 168 0.32 23.56 -16.79
C ILE A 168 0.63 23.10 -18.22
N PHE A 169 -0.08 23.64 -19.23
CA PHE A 169 0.12 23.21 -20.62
C PHE A 169 1.49 23.57 -21.18
N ASN A 170 2.06 24.73 -20.81
CA ASN A 170 3.42 25.08 -21.20
C ASN A 170 4.45 24.12 -20.58
N THR A 171 4.28 23.76 -19.31
CA THR A 171 5.17 22.80 -18.63
C THR A 171 5.06 21.42 -19.26
N ILE A 172 3.84 20.94 -19.56
CA ILE A 172 3.62 19.67 -20.25
C ILE A 172 4.32 19.68 -21.62
N LYS A 173 4.08 20.71 -22.45
CA LYS A 173 4.71 20.88 -23.77
C LYS A 173 6.24 20.78 -23.66
N THR A 174 6.83 21.50 -22.72
CA THR A 174 8.30 21.50 -22.53
C THR A 174 8.80 20.16 -21.98
N GLY A 175 8.08 19.58 -21.03
CA GLY A 175 8.45 18.29 -20.41
C GLY A 175 8.42 17.12 -21.40
N LEU A 176 7.47 17.13 -22.35
CA LEU A 176 7.43 16.10 -23.39
C LEU A 176 8.70 16.04 -24.25
N LEU A 177 9.45 17.14 -24.37
CA LEU A 177 10.72 17.16 -25.07
C LEU A 177 11.84 16.41 -24.29
N TYR A 178 11.69 16.26 -22.99
CA TYR A 178 12.67 15.60 -22.11
C TYR A 178 12.37 14.13 -21.84
N LEU A 179 11.24 13.57 -22.33
CA LEU A 179 10.82 12.21 -22.01
C LEU A 179 11.88 11.14 -22.33
N ASN A 180 12.55 11.27 -23.47
CA ASN A 180 13.54 10.30 -23.89
C ASN A 180 14.76 10.25 -22.96
N GLU A 181 15.06 11.32 -22.23
CA GLU A 181 16.16 11.33 -21.25
C GLU A 181 15.87 10.47 -20.03
N PHE A 182 14.60 10.21 -19.75
CA PHE A 182 14.11 9.41 -18.62
C PHE A 182 13.48 8.08 -19.08
N SER A 183 13.78 7.61 -20.28
CA SER A 183 13.27 6.34 -20.82
C SER A 183 13.75 5.11 -20.04
N HIS A 184 14.86 5.23 -19.33
CA HIS A 184 15.38 4.18 -18.45
C HIS A 184 15.71 4.78 -17.09
N ILE A 185 14.99 4.30 -16.05
CA ILE A 185 15.21 4.68 -14.65
C ILE A 185 15.52 3.40 -13.88
N GLU A 186 16.75 3.31 -13.37
CA GLU A 186 17.15 2.15 -12.56
C GLU A 186 16.29 2.03 -11.31
N ASN A 187 15.85 0.80 -11.01
CA ASN A 187 15.00 0.50 -9.85
C ASN A 187 13.72 1.36 -9.77
N ALA A 188 13.14 1.68 -10.94
CA ALA A 188 11.91 2.46 -11.00
C ALA A 188 10.81 1.81 -10.15
N PRO A 189 10.04 2.60 -9.37
CA PRO A 189 8.87 2.13 -8.66
C PRO A 189 7.81 1.56 -9.62
N ARG A 190 6.82 0.85 -9.07
CA ARG A 190 5.79 0.15 -9.85
C ARG A 190 5.08 1.02 -10.89
N MET A 191 4.91 2.32 -10.63
CA MET A 191 4.30 3.29 -11.56
C MET A 191 5.36 3.98 -12.42
N ALA A 192 6.13 3.20 -13.20
CA ALA A 192 7.28 3.67 -13.96
C ALA A 192 6.93 4.79 -14.95
N ASP A 193 5.79 4.72 -15.64
CA ASP A 193 5.32 5.79 -16.53
C ASP A 193 5.19 7.12 -15.79
N PHE A 194 4.58 7.10 -14.61
CA PHE A 194 4.45 8.30 -13.78
C PHE A 194 5.81 8.87 -13.38
N VAL A 195 6.77 8.00 -13.06
CA VAL A 195 8.13 8.44 -12.67
C VAL A 195 8.85 9.07 -13.85
N GLN A 196 8.76 8.48 -15.04
CA GLN A 196 9.35 9.00 -16.26
C GLN A 196 8.79 10.42 -16.61
N TYR A 197 7.47 10.53 -16.69
CA TYR A 197 6.82 11.81 -17.00
C TYR A 197 7.03 12.85 -15.90
N GLY A 198 6.93 12.44 -14.64
CA GLY A 198 7.17 13.32 -13.49
C GLY A 198 8.59 13.88 -13.44
N ALA A 199 9.60 13.07 -13.75
CA ALA A 199 11.00 13.51 -13.87
C ALA A 199 11.18 14.54 -15.01
N ALA A 200 10.62 14.25 -16.18
CA ALA A 200 10.65 15.14 -17.33
C ALA A 200 9.96 16.49 -17.04
N PHE A 201 8.83 16.48 -16.36
CA PHE A 201 8.10 17.71 -15.97
C PHE A 201 8.86 18.50 -14.90
N ASN A 202 9.47 17.86 -13.92
CA ASN A 202 10.31 18.55 -12.94
C ASN A 202 11.51 19.22 -13.64
N LYS A 203 12.16 18.53 -14.57
CA LYS A 203 13.23 19.14 -15.41
C LYS A 203 12.74 20.35 -16.18
N ALA A 204 11.56 20.28 -16.82
CA ALA A 204 10.96 21.39 -17.56
C ALA A 204 10.72 22.64 -16.70
N MET A 205 10.53 22.46 -15.41
CA MET A 205 10.37 23.54 -14.42
C MET A 205 11.69 24.02 -13.81
N GLY A 206 12.82 23.48 -14.24
CA GLY A 206 14.13 23.76 -13.62
C GLY A 206 14.28 23.18 -12.21
N LEU A 207 13.47 22.18 -11.86
CA LEU A 207 13.56 21.44 -10.60
C LEU A 207 14.43 20.19 -10.79
N ASP A 208 14.93 19.63 -9.68
CA ASP A 208 15.77 18.43 -9.72
C ASP A 208 14.92 17.15 -9.95
N PRO A 209 15.07 16.47 -11.11
CA PRO A 209 14.34 15.23 -11.39
C PRO A 209 14.70 14.09 -10.43
N GLN A 210 15.98 14.03 -10.00
CA GLN A 210 16.43 12.96 -9.11
C GLN A 210 15.85 13.12 -7.69
N ALA A 211 15.72 14.37 -7.22
CA ALA A 211 15.03 14.65 -5.97
C ALA A 211 13.55 14.18 -6.03
N PHE A 212 12.87 14.43 -7.15
CA PHE A 212 11.49 13.93 -7.36
C PHE A 212 11.42 12.40 -7.29
N ILE A 213 12.31 11.68 -8.01
CA ILE A 213 12.34 10.22 -8.04
C ILE A 213 12.55 9.67 -6.63
N THR A 214 13.52 10.24 -5.90
CA THR A 214 13.83 9.83 -4.53
C THR A 214 12.66 10.09 -3.58
N GLU A 215 12.04 11.26 -3.65
CA GLU A 215 10.89 11.61 -2.81
C GLU A 215 9.68 10.70 -3.08
N TYR A 216 9.43 10.37 -4.35
CA TYR A 216 8.32 9.47 -4.69
C TYR A 216 8.58 8.04 -4.18
N SER A 217 9.78 7.52 -4.39
CA SER A 217 10.17 6.18 -3.93
C SER A 217 10.08 6.05 -2.40
N ASN A 218 10.59 7.05 -1.67
CA ASN A 218 10.53 7.06 -0.20
C ASN A 218 9.09 7.16 0.31
N GLY A 219 8.29 8.06 -0.24
CA GLY A 219 6.90 8.21 0.19
C GLY A 219 6.04 6.99 -0.12
N ASN A 220 6.32 6.29 -1.21
CA ASN A 220 5.67 5.04 -1.54
C ASN A 220 6.08 3.92 -0.55
N ALA A 221 7.39 3.81 -0.25
CA ALA A 221 7.91 2.85 0.71
C ALA A 221 7.33 3.05 2.12
N GLU A 222 7.15 4.31 2.57
CA GLU A 222 6.54 4.63 3.86
C GLU A 222 5.12 4.07 3.99
N ILE A 223 4.27 4.22 2.96
CA ILE A 223 2.90 3.66 3.00
C ILE A 223 2.95 2.14 2.98
N VAL A 224 3.80 1.54 2.15
CA VAL A 224 3.91 0.08 2.05
C VAL A 224 4.31 -0.50 3.40
N GLN A 225 5.32 0.08 4.07
CA GLN A 225 5.72 -0.31 5.42
C GLN A 225 4.58 -0.11 6.44
N GLY A 226 3.82 1.00 6.32
CA GLY A 226 2.63 1.23 7.13
C GLY A 226 1.55 0.16 6.93
N CYS A 227 1.35 -0.33 5.70
CA CYS A 227 0.41 -1.42 5.41
C CYS A 227 0.85 -2.75 6.03
N ASP A 228 2.14 -3.07 5.96
CA ASP A 228 2.69 -4.29 6.55
C ASP A 228 2.56 -4.29 8.08
N SER A 229 2.78 -3.13 8.71
CA SER A 229 2.60 -2.95 10.16
C SER A 229 1.12 -2.92 10.58
N SER A 230 0.20 -2.53 9.68
CA SER A 230 -1.25 -2.47 9.92
C SER A 230 -1.97 -3.82 9.76
N ASP A 231 -1.33 -4.85 9.19
CA ASP A 231 -1.87 -6.20 9.34
C ASP A 231 -1.65 -6.63 10.80
N THR A 232 -2.70 -6.45 11.58
CA THR A 232 -2.74 -6.69 13.03
C THR A 232 -2.16 -8.06 13.40
N LEU A 233 -2.27 -9.05 12.51
CA LEU A 233 -1.69 -10.38 12.72
C LEU A 233 -0.16 -10.33 12.71
N PHE A 234 0.45 -9.62 11.77
CA PHE A 234 1.92 -9.58 11.64
C PHE A 234 2.56 -8.74 12.75
N ALA A 235 1.95 -7.61 13.09
CA ALA A 235 2.38 -6.81 14.24
C ALA A 235 2.27 -7.59 15.55
N LEU A 236 1.20 -8.40 15.70
CA LEU A 236 1.04 -9.28 16.85
C LEU A 236 2.09 -10.41 16.85
N LEU A 237 2.35 -11.03 15.70
CA LEU A 237 3.36 -12.08 15.55
C LEU A 237 4.75 -11.58 15.92
N LEU A 238 5.14 -10.38 15.46
CA LEU A 238 6.43 -9.75 15.80
C LEU A 238 6.58 -9.58 17.33
N ARG A 239 5.56 -8.99 17.97
CA ARG A 239 5.55 -8.79 19.43
C ARG A 239 5.51 -10.12 20.20
N PHE A 240 4.72 -11.07 19.72
CA PHE A 240 4.59 -12.40 20.29
C PHE A 240 5.91 -13.18 20.23
N LEU A 241 6.57 -13.17 19.06
CA LEU A 241 7.87 -13.82 18.88
C LEU A 241 8.97 -13.11 19.68
N GLY A 242 8.97 -11.77 19.72
CA GLY A 242 9.90 -11.00 20.52
C GLY A 242 9.86 -11.37 22.02
N ASN A 243 8.66 -11.65 22.55
CA ASN A 243 8.48 -12.11 23.95
C ASN A 243 8.81 -13.59 24.17
N ARG A 244 9.15 -14.35 23.12
CA ARG A 244 9.46 -15.79 23.16
C ARG A 244 10.83 -16.12 22.56
N ASN A 245 11.81 -15.27 22.80
CA ASN A 245 13.18 -15.45 22.29
C ASN A 245 13.25 -15.63 20.75
N GLY A 246 12.33 -14.99 20.04
CA GLY A 246 12.32 -14.95 18.56
C GLY A 246 11.85 -16.22 17.87
N SER A 247 11.35 -17.25 18.57
CA SER A 247 10.90 -18.49 17.92
C SER A 247 9.65 -19.10 18.56
N TRP A 248 8.85 -19.78 17.72
CA TRP A 248 7.68 -20.53 18.17
C TRP A 248 7.46 -21.77 17.29
N ARG A 249 7.01 -22.87 17.88
CA ARG A 249 6.68 -24.12 17.20
C ARG A 249 5.42 -24.77 17.77
N GLY A 250 4.52 -25.21 16.88
CA GLY A 250 3.30 -25.91 17.28
C GLY A 250 2.34 -26.11 16.12
N THR A 251 1.11 -26.52 16.42
CA THR A 251 0.04 -26.65 15.41
C THR A 251 -0.62 -25.30 15.16
N ALA A 252 -1.35 -25.15 14.02
CA ALA A 252 -2.10 -23.92 13.75
C ALA A 252 -3.13 -23.59 14.84
N ARG A 253 -3.70 -24.63 15.47
CA ARG A 253 -4.60 -24.49 16.63
C ARG A 253 -3.89 -23.91 17.85
N ASN A 254 -2.70 -24.42 18.16
CA ASN A 254 -1.91 -23.92 19.28
C ASN A 254 -1.46 -22.48 19.04
N LEU A 255 -1.06 -22.15 17.79
CA LEU A 255 -0.68 -20.79 17.44
C LEU A 255 -1.84 -19.81 17.63
N LEU A 256 -3.04 -20.18 17.14
CA LEU A 256 -4.23 -19.34 17.29
C LEU A 256 -4.55 -19.08 18.77
N TYR A 257 -4.55 -20.15 19.58
CA TYR A 257 -4.78 -20.06 21.01
C TYR A 257 -3.72 -19.18 21.73
N ASP A 258 -2.45 -19.41 21.45
CA ASP A 258 -1.35 -18.65 22.07
C ASP A 258 -1.39 -17.16 21.69
N LEU A 259 -1.74 -16.85 20.43
CA LEU A 259 -1.93 -15.47 19.99
C LEU A 259 -3.13 -14.80 20.67
N GLU A 260 -4.23 -15.52 20.86
CA GLU A 260 -5.40 -15.01 21.62
C GLU A 260 -5.06 -14.68 23.06
N GLN A 261 -4.36 -15.59 23.74
CA GLN A 261 -3.95 -15.38 25.12
C GLN A 261 -2.96 -14.21 25.24
N TYR A 262 -2.02 -14.11 24.30
CA TYR A 262 -1.06 -13.02 24.28
C TYR A 262 -1.74 -11.67 24.03
N ALA A 263 -2.64 -11.59 23.06
CA ALA A 263 -3.40 -10.35 22.76
C ALA A 263 -4.21 -9.90 23.98
N LYS A 264 -4.92 -10.82 24.66
CA LYS A 264 -5.67 -10.53 25.89
C LYS A 264 -4.77 -10.02 27.01
N SER A 265 -3.64 -10.67 27.25
CA SER A 265 -2.71 -10.29 28.31
C SER A 265 -2.03 -8.92 28.04
N ALA A 266 -1.79 -8.60 26.78
CA ALA A 266 -1.18 -7.34 26.35
C ALA A 266 -2.18 -6.19 26.15
N GLY A 267 -3.49 -6.41 26.38
CA GLY A 267 -4.53 -5.40 26.18
C GLY A 267 -4.67 -4.94 24.72
N ILE A 268 -4.29 -5.78 23.76
CA ILE A 268 -4.33 -5.45 22.34
C ILE A 268 -5.70 -5.85 21.78
N ALA A 269 -6.47 -4.87 21.30
CA ALA A 269 -7.69 -5.15 20.52
C ALA A 269 -7.29 -5.72 19.16
N PHE A 270 -7.80 -6.91 18.81
CA PHE A 270 -7.23 -7.67 17.73
C PHE A 270 -8.25 -8.58 17.04
N ASP A 271 -8.23 -8.57 15.71
CA ASP A 271 -9.12 -9.37 14.86
C ASP A 271 -8.35 -10.60 14.34
N LEU A 272 -8.48 -11.72 15.06
CA LEU A 272 -7.87 -13.00 14.68
C LEU A 272 -8.65 -13.71 13.57
N PRO A 273 -7.95 -14.51 12.73
CA PRO A 273 -8.63 -15.43 11.84
C PRO A 273 -9.59 -16.35 12.63
N LEU A 274 -10.82 -16.46 12.14
CA LEU A 274 -11.92 -17.19 12.81
C LEU A 274 -11.66 -18.70 13.00
N SER A 275 -10.60 -19.26 12.37
CA SER A 275 -10.24 -20.67 12.48
C SER A 275 -8.77 -20.95 12.24
N GLU A 276 -8.27 -22.08 12.76
CA GLU A 276 -6.92 -22.60 12.54
C GLU A 276 -6.59 -22.79 11.05
N SER A 277 -7.55 -23.20 10.24
CA SER A 277 -7.37 -23.36 8.80
C SER A 277 -7.27 -22.02 8.07
N SER A 278 -8.00 -21.00 8.53
CA SER A 278 -7.91 -19.63 8.01
C SER A 278 -6.56 -19.00 8.36
N LEU A 279 -6.10 -19.15 9.61
CA LEU A 279 -4.77 -18.69 10.04
C LEU A 279 -3.66 -19.34 9.21
N SER A 280 -3.70 -20.67 9.04
CA SER A 280 -2.71 -21.40 8.27
C SER A 280 -2.69 -21.03 6.79
N ARG A 281 -3.84 -20.71 6.18
CA ARG A 281 -3.94 -20.20 4.81
C ARG A 281 -3.35 -18.80 4.71
N LYS A 282 -3.69 -17.90 5.64
CA LYS A 282 -3.19 -16.53 5.68
C LYS A 282 -1.66 -16.49 5.80
N LEU A 283 -1.08 -17.23 6.75
CA LEU A 283 0.38 -17.33 6.90
C LEU A 283 1.07 -17.86 5.63
N ASN A 284 0.42 -18.80 4.92
CA ASN A 284 1.01 -19.36 3.70
C ASN A 284 0.89 -18.41 2.49
N SER A 285 -0.23 -17.69 2.34
CA SER A 285 -0.41 -16.72 1.26
C SER A 285 0.49 -15.49 1.42
N GLU A 286 0.78 -15.11 2.67
CA GLU A 286 1.55 -13.92 3.01
C GLU A 286 3.02 -14.24 3.39
N ARG A 287 3.55 -15.35 2.90
CA ARG A 287 4.91 -15.80 3.26
C ARG A 287 5.99 -14.78 2.89
N ASN A 288 5.82 -14.09 1.77
CA ASN A 288 6.77 -13.06 1.33
C ASN A 288 6.73 -11.84 2.25
N ALA A 289 5.52 -11.41 2.67
CA ALA A 289 5.35 -10.32 3.63
C ALA A 289 5.93 -10.68 5.01
N LEU A 290 5.76 -11.92 5.48
CA LEU A 290 6.41 -12.39 6.71
C LEU A 290 7.93 -12.33 6.61
N ASN A 291 8.50 -12.77 5.48
CA ASN A 291 9.95 -12.73 5.26
C ASN A 291 10.49 -11.29 5.21
N SER A 292 9.76 -10.33 4.60
CA SER A 292 10.15 -8.91 4.59
C SER A 292 10.16 -8.27 5.98
N LEU A 293 9.31 -8.78 6.89
CA LEU A 293 9.27 -8.40 8.31
C LEU A 293 10.29 -9.16 9.18
N GLY A 294 11.16 -9.98 8.57
CA GLY A 294 12.13 -10.78 9.30
C GLY A 294 11.55 -12.00 10.02
N ILE A 295 10.31 -12.42 9.69
CA ILE A 295 9.68 -13.63 10.23
C ILE A 295 9.80 -14.76 9.22
N LEU A 296 10.56 -15.78 9.54
CA LEU A 296 10.65 -17.00 8.75
C LEU A 296 9.50 -17.94 9.13
N PHE A 297 8.75 -18.39 8.11
CA PHE A 297 7.62 -19.28 8.26
C PHE A 297 7.87 -20.61 7.55
N GLU A 298 7.85 -21.71 8.29
CA GLU A 298 8.01 -23.06 7.77
C GLU A 298 6.86 -23.97 8.19
N LYS A 299 6.50 -24.91 7.30
CA LYS A 299 5.55 -25.99 7.61
C LYS A 299 6.26 -27.33 7.60
N HIS A 300 6.14 -28.05 8.69
CA HIS A 300 6.66 -29.43 8.78
C HIS A 300 5.51 -30.42 8.59
N LYS A 301 5.67 -31.32 7.60
CA LYS A 301 4.76 -32.43 7.36
C LYS A 301 5.30 -33.66 8.10
N GLY A 302 4.88 -33.86 9.36
CA GLY A 302 5.11 -35.06 10.13
C GLY A 302 3.79 -35.76 10.46
N SER A 303 3.76 -36.56 11.51
CA SER A 303 2.53 -37.16 12.06
C SER A 303 1.48 -36.11 12.46
N LYS A 304 1.93 -34.91 12.81
CA LYS A 304 1.11 -33.69 12.98
C LYS A 304 1.67 -32.60 12.08
N ARG A 305 0.78 -31.78 11.48
CA ARG A 305 1.17 -30.60 10.70
C ARG A 305 1.61 -29.50 11.66
N GLU A 306 2.91 -29.23 11.72
CA GLU A 306 3.48 -28.20 12.59
C GLU A 306 3.85 -26.94 11.79
N ILE A 307 3.73 -25.80 12.46
CA ILE A 307 4.17 -24.49 12.01
C ILE A 307 5.38 -24.12 12.86
N ILE A 308 6.42 -23.64 12.20
CA ILE A 308 7.60 -23.07 12.83
C ILE A 308 7.67 -21.61 12.38
N LEU A 309 7.77 -20.72 13.37
CA LEU A 309 8.00 -19.29 13.18
C LEU A 309 9.30 -18.92 13.86
N SER A 310 10.19 -18.17 13.20
CA SER A 310 11.42 -17.66 13.78
C SER A 310 11.75 -16.28 13.27
N MET A 311 12.34 -15.42 14.10
CA MET A 311 12.92 -14.15 13.66
C MET A 311 14.25 -14.39 12.97
N ALA A 312 14.58 -13.59 11.93
CA ALA A 312 15.76 -13.81 11.09
C ALA A 312 17.08 -13.81 11.86
N ASP A 313 17.18 -13.04 12.96
CA ASP A 313 18.37 -12.96 13.81
C ASP A 313 18.44 -14.06 14.88
N SER A 314 17.41 -14.88 15.02
CA SER A 314 17.30 -15.95 16.03
C SER A 314 17.15 -17.34 15.39
N ARG A 315 17.94 -17.66 14.36
CA ARG A 315 17.94 -19.02 13.79
C ARG A 315 18.35 -20.01 14.87
N PRO A 316 17.49 -20.96 15.28
CA PRO A 316 17.96 -22.06 16.12
C PRO A 316 19.02 -22.82 15.31
N THR A 317 20.16 -23.05 15.91
CA THR A 317 21.21 -23.94 15.38
C THR A 317 20.55 -25.25 14.93
N PRO A 318 20.82 -25.76 13.72
CA PRO A 318 20.23 -27.02 13.28
C PRO A 318 20.58 -28.10 14.27
N ILE A 319 19.58 -28.75 14.85
CA ILE A 319 19.79 -29.95 15.69
C ILE A 319 20.49 -30.97 14.79
N PRO A 320 21.68 -31.46 15.13
CA PRO A 320 22.38 -32.46 14.33
C PRO A 320 21.48 -33.69 14.19
N LYS A 321 21.32 -34.16 12.95
CA LYS A 321 20.61 -35.40 12.65
C LYS A 321 21.27 -36.47 13.51
N ARG A 322 20.49 -37.21 14.33
CA ARG A 322 20.97 -38.37 15.08
C ARG A 322 21.79 -39.25 14.14
N ILE A 323 23.09 -39.28 14.34
CA ILE A 323 23.98 -40.28 13.79
C ILE A 323 23.64 -41.54 14.57
N LYS A 324 23.07 -42.55 13.89
CA LYS A 324 23.01 -43.88 14.46
C LYS A 324 24.45 -44.37 14.58
N VAL A 325 24.99 -44.36 15.77
CA VAL A 325 26.19 -45.11 16.10
C VAL A 325 25.72 -46.51 16.45
N GLU A 326 25.98 -47.49 15.60
CA GLU A 326 25.84 -48.90 15.92
C GLU A 326 26.93 -49.26 16.93
N GLY A 327 26.51 -49.73 18.10
CA GLY A 327 27.33 -50.46 19.05
C GLY A 327 28.12 -49.62 20.04
N SER A 328 27.49 -49.23 21.15
CA SER A 328 28.17 -49.18 22.49
C SER A 328 27.08 -49.16 23.58
N ASP A 329 27.03 -50.21 24.36
CA ASP A 329 26.29 -50.34 25.60
C ASP A 329 27.02 -49.53 26.69
N LEU A 330 26.71 -48.24 26.84
CA LEU A 330 27.15 -47.45 28.01
C LEU A 330 25.98 -46.59 28.51
N PRO A 331 25.76 -46.50 29.84
CA PRO A 331 24.64 -45.76 30.40
C PRO A 331 24.77 -44.26 30.21
N PHE A 332 23.63 -43.62 30.13
CA PHE A 332 23.36 -42.24 29.67
C PHE A 332 23.98 -41.10 30.52
N ASP A 333 24.52 -41.38 31.69
CA ASP A 333 24.92 -40.36 32.67
C ASP A 333 26.40 -39.92 32.62
N GLU A 334 27.26 -40.60 31.83
CA GLU A 334 28.70 -40.26 31.80
C GLU A 334 29.19 -39.48 30.59
N GLN A 335 28.32 -39.08 29.64
CA GLN A 335 28.75 -38.38 28.42
C GLN A 335 28.61 -36.84 28.48
N PHE A 336 28.22 -36.25 29.60
CA PHE A 336 27.98 -34.80 29.70
C PHE A 336 29.10 -33.99 30.40
N GLU A 337 30.20 -34.62 30.84
CA GLU A 337 31.27 -33.91 31.57
C GLU A 337 32.56 -33.62 30.77
N LEU A 338 32.59 -33.86 29.46
CA LEU A 338 33.84 -33.72 28.67
C LEU A 338 33.96 -32.55 27.70
N ASP A 339 32.97 -31.62 27.63
CA ASP A 339 33.03 -30.54 26.65
C ASP A 339 33.01 -29.08 27.22
N THR A 340 33.53 -28.89 28.46
CA THR A 340 33.71 -27.55 29.02
C THR A 340 35.15 -27.21 29.37
N LYS A 341 36.12 -27.63 28.56
CA LYS A 341 37.46 -27.04 28.58
C LYS A 341 38.02 -26.96 27.18
N GLU A 342 38.06 -25.77 26.67
CA GLU A 342 38.76 -25.19 25.53
C GLU A 342 37.82 -24.41 24.60
N PHE A 343 37.65 -23.17 24.85
CA PHE A 343 37.93 -21.92 24.10
C PHE A 343 37.28 -20.74 24.84
#